data_0c1666ffedb07c275b9c549cfff1136d
#
_entry.id   0c1666ffedb07c275b9c549cfff1136d
#
_cell.length_a   1.000
_cell.length_b   1.000
_cell.length_c   1.000
_cell.angle_alpha   90.00
_cell.angle_beta   90.00
_cell.angle_gamma   90.00
#
_symmetry.space_group_name_H-M   'P 1'
#
loop_
_entity.id
_entity.type
_entity.pdbx_description
1 polymer ?
#
loop_
_entity_poly.entity_id
_entity_poly.type
_entity_poly.pdbx_seq_one_letter_code
_entity_poly.pdbx_strand_id
1 'polypeptide(L)'
;LLASPLHPAAYFLGVVLAQLLLAVVQVVMLYSIAWLIGARYHGSLWLGGLILLLSVFAYVGMGFFLGARFARRSEEVVVALSAIGVPLLVLGGTFFPLEIMPRAMQAVAQLNPMLHMNQAFKGVAAYSLGIAELRFELAFLLVFCGLSLALGVRSYRQLLLLEQRP
;
A
#
# COMPACT_ATOMS: atom_id res chain seq x y z
N LEU A 1 16.05 -3.23 20.39
CA LEU A 1 16.18 -3.58 18.96
C LEU A 1 17.42 -2.98 18.28
N LEU A 2 18.08 -2.00 18.90
CA LEU A 2 19.27 -1.32 18.36
C LEU A 2 20.61 -2.04 18.61
N ALA A 3 20.58 -3.16 19.32
CA ALA A 3 21.77 -4.01 19.54
C ALA A 3 22.04 -5.01 18.39
N SER A 4 21.24 -4.96 17.31
CA SER A 4 21.46 -5.85 16.16
C SER A 4 22.35 -5.15 15.13
N PRO A 5 23.45 -5.79 14.66
CA PRO A 5 24.35 -5.27 13.63
C PRO A 5 23.73 -5.25 12.22
N LEU A 6 22.40 -5.33 12.11
CA LEU A 6 21.73 -5.38 10.83
C LEU A 6 21.76 -4.00 10.14
N HIS A 7 22.21 -4.03 8.89
CA HIS A 7 22.16 -2.84 8.05
C HIS A 7 20.70 -2.38 7.85
N PRO A 8 20.40 -1.06 7.92
CA PRO A 8 19.03 -0.53 7.81
C PRO A 8 18.25 -1.04 6.59
N ALA A 9 18.92 -1.24 5.47
CA ALA A 9 18.31 -1.79 4.25
C ALA A 9 17.89 -3.26 4.42
N ALA A 10 18.65 -4.06 5.19
CA ALA A 10 18.30 -5.46 5.46
C ALA A 10 17.03 -5.55 6.32
N TYR A 11 16.90 -4.69 7.33
CA TYR A 11 15.69 -4.60 8.14
C TYR A 11 14.46 -4.21 7.30
N PHE A 12 14.61 -3.15 6.47
CA PHE A 12 13.54 -2.70 5.57
C PHE A 12 13.12 -3.82 4.61
N LEU A 13 14.08 -4.50 3.98
CA LEU A 13 13.80 -5.60 3.06
C LEU A 13 13.12 -6.77 3.77
N GLY A 14 13.52 -7.10 4.99
CA GLY A 14 12.88 -8.12 5.82
C GLY A 14 11.40 -7.82 6.08
N VAL A 15 11.08 -6.56 6.40
CA VAL A 15 9.68 -6.13 6.58
C VAL A 15 8.90 -6.24 5.27
N VAL A 16 9.47 -5.81 4.14
CA VAL A 16 8.82 -5.93 2.82
C VAL A 16 8.54 -7.40 2.50
N LEU A 17 9.51 -8.29 2.69
CA LEU A 17 9.35 -9.72 2.41
C LEU A 17 8.28 -10.35 3.30
N ALA A 18 8.25 -10.00 4.59
CA ALA A 18 7.21 -10.48 5.51
C ALA A 18 5.81 -10.03 5.06
N GLN A 19 5.66 -8.76 4.66
CA GLN A 19 4.39 -8.23 4.17
C GLN A 19 3.98 -8.85 2.82
N LEU A 20 4.93 -9.10 1.93
CA LEU A 20 4.66 -9.81 0.67
C LEU A 20 4.17 -11.23 0.93
N LEU A 21 4.81 -11.95 1.85
CA LEU A 21 4.39 -13.30 2.20
C LEU A 21 2.96 -13.30 2.76
N LEU A 22 2.65 -12.39 3.69
CA LEU A 22 1.30 -12.23 4.23
C LEU A 22 0.29 -11.87 3.15
N ALA A 23 0.64 -10.94 2.24
CA ALA A 23 -0.24 -10.55 1.14
C ALA A 23 -0.52 -11.73 0.20
N VAL A 24 0.48 -12.53 -0.14
CA VAL A 24 0.30 -13.74 -0.97
C VAL A 24 -0.65 -14.72 -0.29
N VAL A 25 -0.44 -15.01 1.00
CA VAL A 25 -1.33 -15.91 1.76
C VAL A 25 -2.78 -15.40 1.76
N GLN A 26 -2.98 -14.10 2.01
CA GLN A 26 -4.31 -13.47 2.00
C GLN A 26 -4.95 -13.54 0.61
N VAL A 27 -4.20 -13.23 -0.44
CA VAL A 27 -4.69 -13.30 -1.82
C VAL A 27 -5.09 -14.72 -2.18
N VAL A 28 -4.25 -15.72 -1.87
CA VAL A 28 -4.57 -17.14 -2.13
C VAL A 28 -5.84 -17.56 -1.39
N MET A 29 -5.96 -17.17 -0.11
CA MET A 29 -7.15 -17.50 0.70
C MET A 29 -8.41 -16.85 0.12
N LEU A 30 -8.39 -15.55 -0.19
CA LEU A 30 -9.53 -14.84 -0.77
C LEU A 30 -9.89 -15.39 -2.14
N TYR A 31 -8.89 -15.71 -2.96
CA TYR A 31 -9.11 -16.32 -4.27
C TYR A 31 -9.73 -17.70 -4.18
N SER A 32 -9.30 -18.52 -3.23
CA SER A 32 -9.88 -19.84 -2.98
C SER A 32 -11.37 -19.73 -2.62
N ILE A 33 -11.71 -18.79 -1.74
CA ILE A 33 -13.11 -18.53 -1.36
C ILE A 33 -13.90 -18.02 -2.58
N ALA A 34 -13.37 -17.04 -3.29
CA ALA A 34 -14.02 -16.47 -4.48
C ALA A 34 -14.29 -17.54 -5.55
N TRP A 35 -13.33 -18.43 -5.77
CA TRP A 35 -13.47 -19.56 -6.71
C TRP A 35 -14.58 -20.53 -6.29
N LEU A 36 -14.69 -20.83 -4.98
CA LEU A 36 -15.74 -21.71 -4.44
C LEU A 36 -17.16 -21.14 -4.67
N ILE A 37 -17.32 -19.80 -4.65
CA ILE A 37 -18.60 -19.14 -4.94
C ILE A 37 -18.80 -18.83 -6.43
N GLY A 38 -17.92 -19.36 -7.32
CA GLY A 38 -18.05 -19.24 -8.77
C GLY A 38 -17.43 -18.01 -9.40
N ALA A 39 -16.76 -17.16 -8.66
CA ALA A 39 -16.02 -16.03 -9.22
C ALA A 39 -14.75 -16.54 -9.94
N ARG A 40 -14.49 -15.98 -11.13
CA ARG A 40 -13.31 -16.36 -11.92
C ARG A 40 -12.45 -15.13 -12.19
N TYR A 41 -11.16 -15.33 -12.09
CA TYR A 41 -10.17 -14.34 -12.49
C TYR A 41 -9.91 -14.49 -13.99
N HIS A 42 -10.08 -13.42 -14.75
CA HIS A 42 -9.92 -13.45 -16.20
C HIS A 42 -8.67 -12.69 -16.67
N GLY A 43 -8.03 -11.95 -15.76
CA GLY A 43 -6.94 -11.05 -16.09
C GLY A 43 -5.55 -11.69 -16.10
N SER A 44 -4.55 -10.84 -16.34
CA SER A 44 -3.13 -11.23 -16.27
C SER A 44 -2.65 -11.34 -14.84
N LEU A 45 -2.26 -12.54 -14.41
CA LEU A 45 -1.67 -12.79 -13.08
C LEU A 45 -0.38 -11.98 -12.87
N TRP A 46 0.40 -11.80 -13.93
CA TRP A 46 1.61 -10.98 -13.90
C TRP A 46 1.30 -9.52 -13.55
N LEU A 47 0.30 -8.94 -14.20
CA LEU A 47 -0.10 -7.55 -13.96
C LEU A 47 -0.72 -7.38 -12.57
N GLY A 48 -1.53 -8.33 -12.12
CA GLY A 48 -2.04 -8.37 -10.75
C GLY A 48 -0.91 -8.47 -9.72
N GLY A 49 0.09 -9.31 -9.96
CA GLY A 49 1.28 -9.43 -9.13
C GLY A 49 2.12 -8.15 -9.08
N LEU A 50 2.27 -7.46 -10.21
CA LEU A 50 2.96 -6.16 -10.27
C LEU A 50 2.24 -5.10 -9.43
N ILE A 51 0.91 -4.99 -9.56
CA ILE A 51 0.10 -4.06 -8.76
C ILE A 51 0.23 -4.37 -7.27
N LEU A 52 0.15 -5.64 -6.89
CA LEU A 52 0.36 -6.08 -5.52
C LEU A 52 1.74 -5.67 -4.99
N LEU A 53 2.79 -5.94 -5.75
CA LEU A 53 4.16 -5.61 -5.40
C LEU A 53 4.33 -4.11 -5.17
N LEU A 54 3.90 -3.29 -6.13
CA LEU A 54 3.95 -1.82 -6.02
C LEU A 54 3.20 -1.33 -4.79
N SER A 55 2.02 -1.88 -4.51
CA SER A 55 1.21 -1.51 -3.36
C SER A 55 1.90 -1.86 -2.04
N VAL A 56 2.47 -3.07 -1.91
CA VAL A 56 3.18 -3.46 -0.70
C VAL A 56 4.38 -2.56 -0.45
N PHE A 57 5.21 -2.29 -1.45
CA PHE A 57 6.35 -1.37 -1.32
C PHE A 57 5.90 0.04 -0.93
N ALA A 58 4.85 0.54 -1.56
CA ALA A 58 4.31 1.87 -1.28
C ALA A 58 3.82 1.99 0.17
N TYR A 59 3.03 1.04 0.64
CA TYR A 59 2.47 1.06 2.00
C TYR A 59 3.52 0.76 3.07
N VAL A 60 4.49 -0.11 2.81
CA VAL A 60 5.62 -0.31 3.72
C VAL A 60 6.46 0.96 3.83
N GLY A 61 6.77 1.63 2.71
CA GLY A 61 7.46 2.91 2.70
C GLY A 61 6.72 3.98 3.51
N MET A 62 5.40 4.09 3.32
CA MET A 62 4.53 4.98 4.10
C MET A 62 4.54 4.62 5.59
N GLY A 63 4.48 3.33 5.92
CA GLY A 63 4.55 2.85 7.31
C GLY A 63 5.85 3.25 8.00
N PHE A 64 6.99 3.12 7.31
CA PHE A 64 8.28 3.58 7.82
C PHE A 64 8.33 5.10 8.02
N PHE A 65 7.77 5.87 7.09
CA PHE A 65 7.68 7.32 7.21
C PHE A 65 6.85 7.74 8.42
N LEU A 66 5.65 7.20 8.56
CA LEU A 66 4.74 7.49 9.67
C LEU A 66 5.31 7.00 11.00
N GLY A 67 5.83 5.77 11.04
CA GLY A 67 6.47 5.21 12.21
C GLY A 67 7.63 6.07 12.72
N ALA A 68 8.55 6.48 11.84
CA ALA A 68 9.67 7.33 12.22
C ALA A 68 9.23 8.73 12.68
N ARG A 69 8.12 9.27 12.18
CA ARG A 69 7.66 10.62 12.51
C ARG A 69 6.84 10.69 13.79
N PHE A 70 6.03 9.66 14.06
CA PHE A 70 5.04 9.64 15.14
C PHE A 70 5.35 8.65 16.26
N ALA A 71 6.42 7.84 16.15
CA ALA A 71 6.74 6.71 17.05
C ALA A 71 7.24 7.12 18.45
N ARG A 72 6.84 8.26 19.00
CA ARG A 72 7.15 8.59 20.40
C ARG A 72 6.40 7.70 21.39
N ARG A 73 5.17 7.28 21.04
CA ARG A 73 4.38 6.29 21.79
C ARG A 73 3.61 5.42 20.82
N SER A 74 3.63 4.10 21.02
CA SER A 74 2.93 3.13 20.15
C SER A 74 1.43 3.40 20.04
N GLU A 75 0.80 3.88 21.10
CA GLU A 75 -0.63 4.24 21.12
C GLU A 75 -0.95 5.42 20.19
N GLU A 76 -0.10 6.45 20.17
CA GLU A 76 -0.27 7.62 19.30
C GLU A 76 -0.17 7.24 17.81
N VAL A 77 0.69 6.28 17.48
CA VAL A 77 0.82 5.75 16.12
C VAL A 77 -0.46 5.04 15.67
N VAL A 78 -1.03 4.20 16.52
CA VAL A 78 -2.27 3.47 16.22
C VAL A 78 -3.43 4.43 15.99
N VAL A 79 -3.56 5.45 16.86
CA VAL A 79 -4.61 6.48 16.72
C VAL A 79 -4.43 7.29 15.43
N ALA A 80 -3.21 7.74 15.13
CA ALA A 80 -2.91 8.49 13.91
C ALA A 80 -3.16 7.66 12.64
N LEU A 81 -2.75 6.38 12.64
CA LEU A 81 -3.00 5.46 11.53
C LEU A 81 -4.49 5.19 11.33
N SER A 82 -5.26 5.05 12.42
CA SER A 82 -6.71 4.84 12.33
C SER A 82 -7.42 6.10 11.84
N ALA A 83 -7.02 7.28 12.33
CA ALA A 83 -7.60 8.55 11.93
C ALA A 83 -7.40 8.86 10.43
N ILE A 84 -6.28 8.43 9.84
CA ILE A 84 -5.99 8.60 8.42
C ILE A 84 -6.50 7.40 7.61
N GLY A 85 -6.34 6.19 8.13
CA GLY A 85 -6.62 4.94 7.43
C GLY A 85 -8.09 4.74 7.11
N VAL A 86 -8.99 5.06 8.06
CA VAL A 86 -10.44 4.90 7.83
C VAL A 86 -10.95 5.82 6.70
N PRO A 87 -10.64 7.13 6.68
CA PRO A 87 -10.98 7.98 5.53
C PRO A 87 -10.37 7.48 4.20
N LEU A 88 -9.13 7.00 4.21
CA LEU A 88 -8.50 6.43 3.01
C LEU A 88 -9.23 5.18 2.52
N LEU A 89 -9.68 4.31 3.42
CA LEU A 89 -10.48 3.12 3.08
C LEU A 89 -11.81 3.50 2.44
N VAL A 90 -12.52 4.46 3.02
CA VAL A 90 -13.82 4.93 2.51
C VAL A 90 -13.67 5.57 1.14
N LEU A 91 -12.69 6.49 1.00
CA LEU A 91 -12.40 7.19 -0.25
C LEU A 91 -11.66 6.31 -1.28
N GLY A 92 -11.18 5.14 -0.87
CA GLY A 92 -10.52 4.17 -1.74
C GLY A 92 -11.44 3.38 -2.67
N GLY A 93 -12.77 3.64 -2.62
CA GLY A 93 -13.73 2.92 -3.44
C GLY A 93 -13.95 1.46 -3.02
N THR A 94 -13.53 1.09 -1.80
CA THR A 94 -13.66 -0.28 -1.28
C THR A 94 -15.09 -0.57 -0.84
N PHE A 95 -15.71 0.38 -0.12
CA PHE A 95 -17.08 0.22 0.40
C PHE A 95 -18.14 0.83 -0.49
N PHE A 96 -17.80 1.95 -1.14
CA PHE A 96 -18.73 2.69 -1.98
C PHE A 96 -18.10 2.99 -3.33
N PRO A 97 -18.80 2.74 -4.45
CA PRO A 97 -18.35 3.17 -5.76
C PRO A 97 -18.12 4.68 -5.81
N LEU A 98 -17.09 5.10 -6.54
CA LEU A 98 -16.73 6.53 -6.64
C LEU A 98 -17.89 7.38 -7.21
N GLU A 99 -18.69 6.78 -8.09
CA GLU A 99 -19.76 7.42 -8.83
C GLU A 99 -20.91 7.94 -7.94
N ILE A 100 -21.13 7.30 -6.77
CA ILE A 100 -22.17 7.70 -5.83
C ILE A 100 -21.69 8.76 -4.82
N MET A 101 -20.40 9.06 -4.79
CA MET A 101 -19.84 10.06 -3.89
C MET A 101 -20.12 11.49 -4.38
N PRO A 102 -20.30 12.49 -3.47
CA PRO A 102 -20.35 13.89 -3.83
C PRO A 102 -19.08 14.31 -4.61
N ARG A 103 -19.20 15.24 -5.56
CA ARG A 103 -18.08 15.70 -6.43
C ARG A 103 -16.83 16.11 -5.65
N ALA A 104 -17.00 16.79 -4.52
CA ALA A 104 -15.88 17.18 -3.67
C ALA A 104 -15.12 15.96 -3.12
N MET A 105 -15.83 14.91 -2.71
CA MET A 105 -15.23 13.67 -2.24
C MET A 105 -14.54 12.90 -3.38
N GLN A 106 -15.13 12.89 -4.58
CA GLN A 106 -14.50 12.29 -5.76
C GLN A 106 -13.15 12.96 -6.07
N ALA A 107 -13.07 14.29 -6.01
CA ALA A 107 -11.82 15.01 -6.24
C ALA A 107 -10.74 14.65 -5.20
N VAL A 108 -11.11 14.55 -3.93
CA VAL A 108 -10.18 14.12 -2.86
C VAL A 108 -9.79 12.64 -3.02
N ALA A 109 -10.75 11.80 -3.39
CA ALA A 109 -10.50 10.37 -3.62
C ALA A 109 -9.46 10.12 -4.72
N GLN A 110 -9.39 10.96 -5.75
CA GLN A 110 -8.39 10.86 -6.82
C GLN A 110 -6.93 11.07 -6.33
N LEU A 111 -6.74 11.68 -5.18
CA LEU A 111 -5.41 11.78 -4.55
C LEU A 111 -5.08 10.56 -3.68
N ASN A 112 -6.03 9.66 -3.52
CA ASN A 112 -5.90 8.50 -2.65
C ASN A 112 -5.24 7.32 -3.38
N PRO A 113 -4.05 6.87 -2.97
CA PRO A 113 -3.38 5.73 -3.60
C PRO A 113 -4.19 4.43 -3.53
N MET A 114 -5.04 4.28 -2.51
CA MET A 114 -5.90 3.11 -2.37
C MET A 114 -6.97 3.04 -3.46
N LEU A 115 -7.48 4.18 -3.92
CA LEU A 115 -8.40 4.23 -5.04
C LEU A 115 -7.76 3.67 -6.31
N HIS A 116 -6.56 4.14 -6.65
CA HIS A 116 -5.83 3.70 -7.85
C HIS A 116 -5.43 2.23 -7.77
N MET A 117 -5.04 1.75 -6.58
CA MET A 117 -4.77 0.34 -6.34
C MET A 117 -6.03 -0.51 -6.60
N ASN A 118 -7.17 -0.13 -6.01
CA ASN A 118 -8.42 -0.86 -6.16
C ASN A 118 -8.94 -0.84 -7.60
N GLN A 119 -8.86 0.31 -8.28
CA GLN A 119 -9.25 0.44 -9.69
C GLN A 119 -8.35 -0.40 -10.60
N ALA A 120 -7.03 -0.36 -10.40
CA ALA A 120 -6.09 -1.17 -11.15
C ALA A 120 -6.35 -2.68 -10.93
N PHE A 121 -6.52 -3.09 -9.68
CA PHE A 121 -6.78 -4.50 -9.35
C PHE A 121 -8.12 -4.99 -9.92
N LYS A 122 -9.18 -4.20 -9.77
CA LYS A 122 -10.50 -4.47 -10.34
C LYS A 122 -10.46 -4.51 -11.86
N GLY A 123 -9.74 -3.56 -12.48
CA GLY A 123 -9.53 -3.50 -13.94
C GLY A 123 -8.90 -4.78 -14.48
N VAL A 124 -7.84 -5.26 -13.84
CA VAL A 124 -7.20 -6.53 -14.22
C VAL A 124 -8.10 -7.71 -13.92
N ALA A 125 -8.62 -7.83 -12.70
CA ALA A 125 -9.30 -9.03 -12.22
C ALA A 125 -10.66 -9.27 -12.88
N ALA A 126 -11.46 -8.22 -13.02
CA ALA A 126 -12.85 -8.33 -13.52
C ALA A 126 -12.99 -7.99 -15.00
N TYR A 127 -12.18 -7.06 -15.52
CA TYR A 127 -12.33 -6.54 -16.88
C TYR A 127 -11.20 -6.96 -17.83
N SER A 128 -10.20 -7.71 -17.34
CA SER A 128 -9.03 -8.15 -18.11
C SER A 128 -8.27 -7.02 -18.80
N LEU A 129 -8.28 -5.81 -18.19
CA LEU A 129 -7.60 -4.65 -18.73
C LEU A 129 -6.08 -4.87 -18.74
N GLY A 130 -5.43 -4.37 -19.77
CA GLY A 130 -3.98 -4.40 -19.93
C GLY A 130 -3.28 -3.16 -19.40
N ILE A 131 -1.96 -3.10 -19.62
CA ILE A 131 -1.12 -1.97 -19.17
C ILE A 131 -1.54 -0.65 -19.82
N ALA A 132 -1.97 -0.69 -21.10
CA ALA A 132 -2.33 0.51 -21.85
C ALA A 132 -3.57 1.22 -21.27
N GLU A 133 -4.58 0.43 -20.87
CA GLU A 133 -5.80 0.94 -20.26
C GLU A 133 -5.56 1.43 -18.82
N LEU A 134 -4.67 0.75 -18.08
CA LEU A 134 -4.36 1.03 -16.68
C LEU A 134 -3.15 1.96 -16.49
N ARG A 135 -2.69 2.62 -17.57
CA ARG A 135 -1.48 3.44 -17.54
C ARG A 135 -1.50 4.55 -16.48
N PHE A 136 -2.66 5.15 -16.24
CA PHE A 136 -2.80 6.23 -15.27
C PHE A 136 -2.67 5.70 -13.84
N GLU A 137 -3.39 4.62 -13.51
CA GLU A 137 -3.35 3.96 -12.20
C GLU A 137 -1.96 3.43 -11.89
N LEU A 138 -1.32 2.79 -12.87
CA LEU A 138 0.04 2.27 -12.74
C LEU A 138 1.07 3.38 -12.57
N ALA A 139 0.97 4.46 -13.34
CA ALA A 139 1.85 5.62 -13.21
C ALA A 139 1.69 6.28 -11.84
N PHE A 140 0.46 6.46 -11.37
CA PHE A 140 0.18 7.00 -10.04
C PHE A 140 0.80 6.11 -8.94
N LEU A 141 0.59 4.80 -9.01
CA LEU A 141 1.15 3.84 -8.05
C LEU A 141 2.68 3.82 -8.07
N LEU A 142 3.31 3.93 -9.24
CA LEU A 142 4.76 4.02 -9.37
C LEU A 142 5.32 5.28 -8.71
N VAL A 143 4.72 6.44 -8.98
CA VAL A 143 5.12 7.71 -8.37
C VAL A 143 4.92 7.66 -6.87
N PHE A 144 3.76 7.19 -6.41
CA PHE A 144 3.46 7.05 -4.99
C PHE A 144 4.41 6.08 -4.29
N CYS A 145 4.72 4.94 -4.90
CA CYS A 145 5.70 3.98 -4.40
C CYS A 145 7.08 4.64 -4.26
N GLY A 146 7.57 5.31 -5.30
CA GLY A 146 8.86 6.00 -5.26
C GLY A 146 8.95 7.06 -4.18
N LEU A 147 7.90 7.90 -4.04
CA LEU A 147 7.83 8.92 -2.99
C LEU A 147 7.78 8.30 -1.59
N SER A 148 6.94 7.30 -1.38
CA SER A 148 6.79 6.63 -0.09
C SER A 148 8.08 5.94 0.35
N LEU A 149 8.78 5.27 -0.57
CA LEU A 149 10.08 4.66 -0.31
C LEU A 149 11.14 5.70 0.02
N ALA A 150 11.23 6.78 -0.76
CA ALA A 150 12.19 7.86 -0.53
C ALA A 150 11.98 8.52 0.84
N LEU A 151 10.73 8.82 1.19
CA LEU A 151 10.37 9.40 2.48
C LEU A 151 10.61 8.41 3.63
N GLY A 152 10.24 7.14 3.47
CA GLY A 152 10.46 6.10 4.47
C GLY A 152 11.93 5.90 4.79
N VAL A 153 12.77 5.71 3.77
CA VAL A 153 14.22 5.53 3.93
C VAL A 153 14.86 6.78 4.57
N ARG A 154 14.47 7.98 4.11
CA ARG A 154 15.00 9.24 4.65
C ARG A 154 14.66 9.38 6.13
N SER A 155 13.41 9.17 6.50
CA SER A 155 12.94 9.30 7.88
C SER A 155 13.60 8.28 8.81
N TYR A 156 13.74 7.04 8.36
CA TYR A 156 14.42 6.00 9.12
C TYR A 156 15.91 6.33 9.35
N ARG A 157 16.61 6.81 8.33
CA ARG A 157 18.01 7.26 8.48
C ARG A 157 18.15 8.41 9.48
N GLN A 158 17.22 9.37 9.46
CA GLN A 158 17.24 10.49 10.43
C GLN A 158 17.03 10.00 11.86
N LEU A 159 16.14 9.04 12.08
CA LEU A 159 15.92 8.44 13.39
C LEU A 159 17.20 7.79 13.93
N LEU A 160 17.90 6.99 13.12
CA LEU A 160 19.16 6.34 13.52
C LEU A 160 20.26 7.36 13.89
N LEU A 161 20.35 8.46 13.15
CA LEU A 161 21.33 9.52 13.43
C LEU A 161 21.05 10.27 14.74
N LEU A 162 19.77 10.41 15.12
CA LEU A 162 19.38 11.06 16.38
C LEU A 162 19.69 10.15 17.58
N GLU A 163 19.58 8.85 17.44
CA GLU A 163 19.86 7.88 18.52
C GLU A 163 21.36 7.63 18.73
N GLN A 164 22.20 7.95 17.76
CA GLN A 164 23.67 7.85 17.86
C GLN A 164 24.33 9.09 18.50
N ARG A 165 23.54 10.12 18.80
CA ARG A 165 24.06 11.28 19.52
C ARG A 165 24.02 10.98 21.01
N PRO A 166 25.18 10.99 21.70
CA PRO A 166 25.28 10.75 23.13
C PRO A 166 24.54 11.81 23.93
#